data_c4d2fbefe48fcd16c3932f5e8d4df857
#
_entry.id   c4d2fbefe48fcd16c3932f5e8d4df857
#
_cell.length_a   1.000
_cell.length_b   1.000
_cell.length_c   1.000
_cell.angle_alpha   90.00
_cell.angle_beta   90.00
_cell.angle_gamma   90.00
#
_symmetry.space_group_name_H-M   'P 1'
#
loop_
_entity.id
_entity.type
_entity.pdbx_description
1 polymer ?
#
loop_
_entity_poly.entity_id
_entity_poly.type
_entity_poly.pdbx_seq_one_letter_code
_entity_poly.pdbx_strand_id
1 'polypeptide(L)'
;MSVLRFEHTSLEIHGRPILQDISFEVQQGESITIVGPSGSGKSTILKLASSLISPTGGTIYFQEQPMDQYAPTEYRQRVAYCFQQPYLFGQTVRGNLSFPFTMRGRSVDETRIKDLFELFHMDLQLLEKSNTELSGGEMQRICLIRSLLVAPEVLLLDEVTSALDTENTEWVEQGLMQLHTEGLTLLQVTHNLDQSVRMGQRRITVKDGHIADCEVLRGEL
;
A
#
# COMPACT_ATOMS: atom_id res chain seq x y z
N MET A 1 -1.85 10.76 -16.36
CA MET A 1 -3.26 10.25 -16.32
C MET A 1 -3.55 9.87 -14.88
N SER A 2 -4.66 10.38 -14.30
CA SER A 2 -5.03 10.07 -12.92
C SER A 2 -5.39 8.58 -12.79
N VAL A 3 -4.73 7.86 -11.87
CA VAL A 3 -5.03 6.46 -11.57
C VAL A 3 -6.02 6.33 -10.43
N LEU A 4 -5.95 7.22 -9.43
CA LEU A 4 -6.92 7.35 -8.35
C LEU A 4 -7.33 8.80 -8.20
N ARG A 5 -8.62 9.08 -7.99
CA ARG A 5 -9.14 10.41 -7.71
C ARG A 5 -10.20 10.33 -6.63
N PHE A 6 -9.98 11.09 -5.57
CA PHE A 6 -10.96 11.35 -4.52
C PHE A 6 -11.68 12.66 -4.84
N GLU A 7 -13.00 12.63 -4.82
CA GLU A 7 -13.84 13.80 -5.13
C GLU A 7 -14.86 14.00 -4.02
N HIS A 8 -14.66 15.04 -3.22
CA HIS A 8 -15.50 15.40 -2.07
C HIS A 8 -15.81 14.21 -1.14
N THR A 9 -14.81 13.32 -0.97
CA THR A 9 -14.99 12.05 -0.26
C THR A 9 -15.06 12.26 1.24
N SER A 10 -16.11 11.74 1.86
CA SER A 10 -16.33 11.82 3.30
C SER A 10 -16.64 10.45 3.89
N LEU A 11 -16.26 10.26 5.15
CA LEU A 11 -16.60 9.06 5.90
C LEU A 11 -17.07 9.42 7.31
N GLU A 12 -18.25 8.96 7.66
CA GLU A 12 -18.83 9.03 8.99
C GLU A 12 -19.03 7.62 9.56
N ILE A 13 -18.68 7.40 10.83
CA ILE A 13 -18.89 6.13 11.54
C ILE A 13 -19.65 6.43 12.84
N HIS A 14 -20.84 5.85 13.00
CA HIS A 14 -21.71 6.05 14.16
C HIS A 14 -21.95 7.54 14.51
N GLY A 15 -22.21 8.38 13.52
CA GLY A 15 -22.46 9.81 13.70
C GLY A 15 -21.20 10.65 13.96
N ARG A 16 -20.02 10.05 13.87
CA ARG A 16 -18.74 10.76 14.03
C ARG A 16 -18.04 10.91 12.70
N PRO A 17 -17.71 12.13 12.26
CA PRO A 17 -16.94 12.33 11.06
C PRO A 17 -15.50 11.85 11.27
N ILE A 18 -15.02 11.02 10.37
CA ILE A 18 -13.63 10.51 10.32
C ILE A 18 -12.85 11.22 9.23
N LEU A 19 -13.48 11.41 8.06
CA LEU A 19 -12.94 12.16 6.94
C LEU A 19 -14.02 13.10 6.41
N GLN A 20 -13.63 14.30 6.03
CA GLN A 20 -14.53 15.34 5.57
C GLN A 20 -13.96 16.03 4.35
N ASP A 21 -14.69 15.96 3.24
CA ASP A 21 -14.39 16.66 1.98
C ASP A 21 -12.97 16.42 1.45
N ILE A 22 -12.54 15.16 1.44
CA ILE A 22 -11.23 14.78 0.93
C ILE A 22 -11.27 14.79 -0.60
N SER A 23 -10.42 15.64 -1.21
CA SER A 23 -10.28 15.72 -2.66
C SER A 23 -8.81 15.82 -3.05
N PHE A 24 -8.33 14.83 -3.81
CA PHE A 24 -6.99 14.80 -4.41
C PHE A 24 -6.93 13.75 -5.51
N GLU A 25 -5.89 13.84 -6.33
CA GLU A 25 -5.61 12.87 -7.38
C GLU A 25 -4.24 12.23 -7.18
N VAL A 26 -4.10 10.99 -7.67
CA VAL A 26 -2.83 10.25 -7.77
C VAL A 26 -2.59 9.97 -9.25
N GLN A 27 -1.46 10.42 -9.78
CA GLN A 27 -1.08 10.13 -11.15
C GLN A 27 -0.49 8.72 -11.26
N GLN A 28 -0.66 8.09 -12.43
CA GLN A 28 -0.03 6.80 -12.67
C GLN A 28 1.50 6.92 -12.56
N GLY A 29 2.13 6.02 -11.83
CA GLY A 29 3.57 6.06 -11.56
C GLY A 29 3.99 7.15 -10.57
N GLU A 30 3.07 7.80 -9.86
CA GLU A 30 3.38 8.78 -8.82
C GLU A 30 3.63 8.10 -7.47
N SER A 31 4.55 8.64 -6.68
CA SER A 31 4.73 8.27 -5.26
C SER A 31 4.27 9.39 -4.36
N ILE A 32 3.22 9.13 -3.58
CA ILE A 32 2.65 10.09 -2.62
C ILE A 32 2.83 9.56 -1.20
N THR A 33 3.25 10.43 -0.30
CA THR A 33 3.27 10.15 1.14
C THR A 33 2.16 10.91 1.85
N ILE A 34 1.47 10.24 2.77
CA ILE A 34 0.44 10.82 3.63
C ILE A 34 0.97 10.88 5.04
N VAL A 35 1.02 12.09 5.60
CA VAL A 35 1.52 12.35 6.96
C VAL A 35 0.45 13.04 7.81
N GLY A 36 0.67 13.12 9.12
CA GLY A 36 -0.21 13.82 10.05
C GLY A 36 -0.31 13.10 11.40
N PRO A 37 -0.99 13.69 12.39
CA PRO A 37 -1.14 13.12 13.73
C PRO A 37 -1.80 11.75 13.73
N SER A 38 -1.59 10.98 14.80
CA SER A 38 -2.34 9.75 15.01
C SER A 38 -3.85 10.06 15.10
N GLY A 39 -4.67 9.21 14.49
CA GLY A 39 -6.12 9.40 14.46
C GLY A 39 -6.64 10.45 13.46
N SER A 40 -5.79 11.10 12.66
CA SER A 40 -6.22 12.12 11.67
C SER A 40 -6.97 11.57 10.46
N GLY A 41 -7.02 10.23 10.25
CA GLY A 41 -7.73 9.61 9.14
C GLY A 41 -6.84 9.05 8.02
N LYS A 42 -5.51 9.06 8.14
CA LYS A 42 -4.56 8.61 7.10
C LYS A 42 -4.81 7.17 6.63
N SER A 43 -4.81 6.21 7.55
CA SER A 43 -5.10 4.80 7.22
C SER A 43 -6.52 4.60 6.68
N THR A 44 -7.44 5.49 7.05
CA THR A 44 -8.82 5.48 6.54
C THR A 44 -8.85 5.87 5.06
N ILE A 45 -8.02 6.83 4.62
CA ILE A 45 -7.87 7.17 3.20
C ILE A 45 -7.38 5.95 2.41
N LEU A 46 -6.37 5.23 2.91
CA LEU A 46 -5.89 4.03 2.23
C LEU A 46 -6.95 2.90 2.20
N LYS A 47 -7.72 2.73 3.29
CA LYS A 47 -8.81 1.73 3.33
C LYS A 47 -9.93 2.06 2.35
N LEU A 48 -10.26 3.33 2.17
CA LEU A 48 -11.19 3.80 1.14
C LEU A 48 -10.60 3.54 -0.26
N ALA A 49 -9.34 3.93 -0.50
CA ALA A 49 -8.65 3.70 -1.77
C ALA A 49 -8.57 2.22 -2.16
N SER A 50 -8.52 1.29 -1.19
CA SER A 50 -8.49 -0.16 -1.43
C SER A 50 -9.87 -0.81 -1.52
N SER A 51 -10.94 -0.05 -1.42
CA SER A 51 -12.33 -0.59 -1.34
C SER A 51 -12.52 -1.55 -0.16
N LEU A 52 -11.74 -1.42 0.93
CA LEU A 52 -11.97 -2.17 2.18
C LEU A 52 -13.15 -1.61 2.96
N ILE A 53 -13.41 -0.32 2.82
CA ILE A 53 -14.56 0.39 3.36
C ILE A 53 -15.12 1.31 2.26
N SER A 54 -16.40 1.65 2.35
CA SER A 54 -17.06 2.56 1.42
C SER A 54 -17.20 3.97 2.01
N PRO A 55 -17.07 5.04 1.24
CA PRO A 55 -17.34 6.40 1.69
C PRO A 55 -18.81 6.58 2.03
N THR A 56 -19.14 7.52 2.91
CA THR A 56 -20.50 7.96 3.21
C THR A 56 -20.96 9.14 2.36
N GLY A 57 -20.04 9.82 1.68
CA GLY A 57 -20.29 10.91 0.75
C GLY A 57 -19.13 11.08 -0.24
N GLY A 58 -19.40 11.72 -1.36
CA GLY A 58 -18.43 11.87 -2.46
C GLY A 58 -18.20 10.59 -3.26
N THR A 59 -17.19 10.61 -4.12
CA THR A 59 -16.90 9.48 -5.02
C THR A 59 -15.39 9.27 -5.13
N ILE A 60 -14.97 8.02 -5.22
CA ILE A 60 -13.60 7.65 -5.53
C ILE A 60 -13.58 7.03 -6.92
N TYR A 61 -12.68 7.49 -7.76
CA TYR A 61 -12.51 7.00 -9.12
C TYR A 61 -11.20 6.24 -9.23
N PHE A 62 -11.22 5.18 -10.00
CA PHE A 62 -10.06 4.46 -10.46
C PHE A 62 -10.08 4.47 -11.99
N GLN A 63 -9.02 5.03 -12.61
CA GLN A 63 -8.94 5.20 -14.07
C GLN A 63 -10.23 5.81 -14.66
N GLU A 64 -10.65 6.95 -14.11
CA GLU A 64 -11.85 7.73 -14.51
C GLU A 64 -13.21 7.04 -14.31
N GLN A 65 -13.24 5.79 -13.85
CA GLN A 65 -14.48 5.08 -13.54
C GLN A 65 -14.72 5.07 -12.02
N PRO A 66 -15.96 5.31 -11.53
CA PRO A 66 -16.28 5.17 -10.12
C PRO A 66 -15.88 3.78 -9.57
N MET A 67 -15.22 3.77 -8.43
CA MET A 67 -14.66 2.55 -7.82
C MET A 67 -15.72 1.49 -7.51
N ASP A 68 -16.93 1.90 -7.16
CA ASP A 68 -18.07 1.02 -6.84
C ASP A 68 -18.63 0.28 -8.07
N GLN A 69 -18.25 0.67 -9.28
CA GLN A 69 -18.60 -0.02 -10.52
C GLN A 69 -17.66 -1.19 -10.84
N TYR A 70 -16.54 -1.33 -10.12
CA TYR A 70 -15.67 -2.50 -10.26
C TYR A 70 -16.13 -3.66 -9.37
N ALA A 71 -15.96 -4.88 -9.85
CA ALA A 71 -16.05 -6.04 -8.97
C ALA A 71 -14.92 -5.95 -7.90
N PRO A 72 -15.22 -6.03 -6.59
CA PRO A 72 -14.22 -5.82 -5.54
C PRO A 72 -12.98 -6.73 -5.65
N THR A 73 -13.17 -7.95 -6.13
CA THR A 73 -12.08 -8.90 -6.34
C THR A 73 -11.16 -8.51 -7.49
N GLU A 74 -11.70 -7.91 -8.57
CA GLU A 74 -10.95 -7.40 -9.70
C GLU A 74 -10.20 -6.12 -9.32
N TYR A 75 -10.89 -5.19 -8.68
CA TYR A 75 -10.31 -3.94 -8.19
C TYR A 75 -9.09 -4.18 -7.30
N ARG A 76 -9.22 -5.06 -6.28
CA ARG A 76 -8.14 -5.35 -5.33
C ARG A 76 -6.96 -6.14 -5.91
N GLN A 77 -7.05 -6.61 -7.15
CA GLN A 77 -5.90 -7.15 -7.87
C GLN A 77 -5.03 -6.03 -8.44
N ARG A 78 -5.65 -4.88 -8.78
CA ARG A 78 -4.98 -3.73 -9.37
C ARG A 78 -4.54 -2.72 -8.31
N VAL A 79 -5.27 -2.64 -7.19
CA VAL A 79 -4.99 -1.77 -6.04
C VAL A 79 -4.78 -2.63 -4.80
N ALA A 80 -3.51 -2.92 -4.51
CA ALA A 80 -3.13 -3.77 -3.38
C ALA A 80 -2.90 -2.94 -2.10
N TYR A 81 -3.29 -3.52 -0.96
CA TYR A 81 -3.14 -2.88 0.35
C TYR A 81 -2.21 -3.71 1.25
N CYS A 82 -1.17 -3.07 1.78
CA CYS A 82 -0.29 -3.61 2.80
C CYS A 82 -0.64 -3.04 4.17
N PHE A 83 -1.03 -3.93 5.09
CA PHE A 83 -1.40 -3.57 6.46
C PHE A 83 -0.18 -3.20 7.30
N GLN A 84 -0.39 -2.31 8.27
CA GLN A 84 0.60 -1.94 9.28
C GLN A 84 1.09 -3.16 10.06
N GLN A 85 0.16 -4.00 10.53
CA GLN A 85 0.50 -5.25 11.21
C GLN A 85 0.54 -6.39 10.20
N PRO A 86 1.70 -7.06 10.05
CA PRO A 86 1.81 -8.19 9.16
C PRO A 86 0.96 -9.36 9.66
N TYR A 87 0.23 -9.96 8.76
CA TYR A 87 -0.55 -11.17 9.04
C TYR A 87 -0.28 -12.24 7.98
N LEU A 88 0.23 -13.36 8.43
CA LEU A 88 0.41 -14.56 7.62
C LEU A 88 -0.66 -15.59 8.01
N PHE A 89 -1.27 -16.19 7.02
CA PHE A 89 -2.27 -17.25 7.21
C PHE A 89 -1.65 -18.63 6.88
N GLY A 90 -2.34 -19.69 7.30
CA GLY A 90 -1.80 -21.05 7.12
C GLY A 90 -0.57 -21.30 7.97
N GLN A 91 0.32 -22.20 7.51
CA GLN A 91 1.44 -22.69 8.32
C GLN A 91 2.81 -22.28 7.79
N THR A 92 2.97 -22.07 6.47
CA THR A 92 4.28 -21.89 5.83
C THR A 92 4.35 -20.59 5.00
N VAL A 93 5.57 -20.08 4.84
CA VAL A 93 5.87 -18.96 3.95
C VAL A 93 5.44 -19.28 2.52
N ARG A 94 5.82 -20.43 1.99
CA ARG A 94 5.44 -20.90 0.65
C ARG A 94 3.92 -20.88 0.46
N GLY A 95 3.14 -21.33 1.45
CA GLY A 95 1.69 -21.30 1.41
C GLY A 95 1.14 -19.89 1.28
N ASN A 96 1.71 -18.92 1.99
CA ASN A 96 1.34 -17.51 1.89
C ASN A 96 1.61 -16.91 0.50
N LEU A 97 2.76 -17.26 -0.10
CA LEU A 97 3.14 -16.72 -1.41
C LEU A 97 2.43 -17.43 -2.57
N SER A 98 2.06 -18.70 -2.39
CA SER A 98 1.25 -19.42 -3.39
C SER A 98 -0.21 -18.99 -3.41
N PHE A 99 -0.74 -18.49 -2.29
CA PHE A 99 -2.15 -18.15 -2.11
C PHE A 99 -2.69 -17.16 -3.15
N PRO A 100 -1.99 -16.04 -3.49
CA PRO A 100 -2.48 -15.10 -4.50
C PRO A 100 -2.71 -15.74 -5.88
N PHE A 101 -1.92 -16.73 -6.25
CA PHE A 101 -2.05 -17.48 -7.50
C PHE A 101 -3.18 -18.50 -7.43
N THR A 102 -3.22 -19.28 -6.35
CA THR A 102 -4.24 -20.32 -6.13
C THR A 102 -5.65 -19.74 -6.14
N MET A 103 -5.85 -18.60 -5.45
CA MET A 103 -7.15 -17.91 -5.43
C MET A 103 -7.61 -17.41 -6.79
N ARG A 104 -6.72 -17.32 -7.77
CA ARG A 104 -6.99 -16.90 -9.15
C ARG A 104 -7.00 -18.05 -10.15
N GLY A 105 -6.85 -19.29 -9.68
CA GLY A 105 -6.72 -20.46 -10.53
C GLY A 105 -5.51 -20.41 -11.46
N ARG A 106 -4.43 -19.74 -11.04
CA ARG A 106 -3.17 -19.61 -11.77
C ARG A 106 -2.11 -20.52 -11.17
N SER A 107 -1.17 -20.97 -11.99
CA SER A 107 0.07 -21.60 -11.52
C SER A 107 0.92 -20.61 -10.75
N VAL A 108 1.64 -21.10 -9.72
CA VAL A 108 2.57 -20.28 -8.95
C VAL A 108 3.72 -19.83 -9.85
N ASP A 109 4.02 -18.54 -9.83
CA ASP A 109 5.16 -17.96 -10.54
C ASP A 109 6.38 -17.96 -9.61
N GLU A 110 7.14 -19.07 -9.66
CA GLU A 110 8.35 -19.26 -8.85
C GLU A 110 9.46 -18.27 -9.22
N THR A 111 9.52 -17.81 -10.48
CA THR A 111 10.47 -16.79 -10.92
C THR A 111 10.16 -15.46 -10.25
N ARG A 112 8.92 -15.02 -10.32
CA ARG A 112 8.47 -13.78 -9.67
C ARG A 112 8.69 -13.79 -8.16
N ILE A 113 8.49 -14.95 -7.50
CA ILE A 113 8.80 -15.09 -6.06
C ILE A 113 10.29 -14.86 -5.82
N LYS A 114 11.17 -15.51 -6.60
CA LYS A 114 12.63 -15.37 -6.46
C LYS A 114 13.09 -13.94 -6.69
N ASP A 115 12.61 -13.29 -7.74
CA ASP A 115 12.96 -11.91 -8.08
C ASP A 115 12.58 -10.95 -6.94
N LEU A 116 11.38 -11.10 -6.36
CA LEU A 116 10.96 -10.28 -5.22
C LEU A 116 11.73 -10.61 -3.93
N PHE A 117 12.12 -11.87 -3.72
CA PHE A 117 12.98 -12.23 -2.58
C PHE A 117 14.35 -11.57 -2.68
N GLU A 118 14.96 -11.59 -3.87
CA GLU A 118 16.22 -10.91 -4.14
C GLU A 118 16.08 -9.39 -3.93
N LEU A 119 15.04 -8.78 -4.52
CA LEU A 119 14.76 -7.35 -4.42
C LEU A 119 14.60 -6.86 -2.98
N PHE A 120 13.97 -7.66 -2.12
CA PHE A 120 13.74 -7.32 -0.70
C PHE A 120 14.75 -7.99 0.25
N HIS A 121 15.89 -8.44 -0.24
CA HIS A 121 16.99 -9.04 0.54
C HIS A 121 16.51 -10.19 1.45
N MET A 122 15.72 -11.11 0.88
CA MET A 122 15.19 -12.29 1.58
C MET A 122 15.91 -13.56 1.14
N ASP A 123 16.27 -14.42 2.11
CA ASP A 123 16.83 -15.73 1.80
C ASP A 123 15.74 -16.70 1.31
N LEU A 124 15.95 -17.36 0.19
CA LEU A 124 15.03 -18.34 -0.37
C LEU A 124 14.78 -19.53 0.56
N GLN A 125 15.69 -19.82 1.49
CA GLN A 125 15.49 -20.87 2.51
C GLN A 125 14.28 -20.56 3.42
N LEU A 126 13.87 -19.30 3.54
CA LEU A 126 12.68 -18.89 4.28
C LEU A 126 11.39 -19.49 3.71
N LEU A 127 11.36 -19.86 2.42
CA LEU A 127 10.19 -20.45 1.78
C LEU A 127 9.70 -21.72 2.47
N GLU A 128 10.62 -22.48 3.06
CA GLU A 128 10.33 -23.77 3.73
C GLU A 128 10.03 -23.60 5.24
N LYS A 129 10.21 -22.38 5.79
CA LYS A 129 9.95 -22.12 7.20
C LYS A 129 8.46 -22.07 7.53
N SER A 130 8.15 -22.39 8.76
CA SER A 130 6.88 -22.09 9.40
C SER A 130 6.76 -20.58 9.64
N ASN A 131 5.55 -20.05 9.57
CA ASN A 131 5.26 -18.64 9.90
C ASN A 131 5.72 -18.26 11.33
N THR A 132 5.77 -19.21 12.25
CA THR A 132 6.17 -19.01 13.64
C THR A 132 7.68 -18.88 13.86
N GLU A 133 8.48 -19.19 12.84
CA GLU A 133 9.94 -19.11 12.90
C GLU A 133 10.49 -17.79 12.34
N LEU A 134 9.60 -16.90 11.89
CA LEU A 134 9.97 -15.64 11.27
C LEU A 134 10.13 -14.54 12.31
N SER A 135 11.12 -13.67 12.08
CA SER A 135 11.20 -12.38 12.75
C SER A 135 10.07 -11.45 12.28
N GLY A 136 9.79 -10.39 13.06
CA GLY A 136 8.79 -9.39 12.66
C GLY A 136 9.12 -8.72 11.32
N GLY A 137 10.40 -8.43 11.07
CA GLY A 137 10.85 -7.84 9.81
C GLY A 137 10.72 -8.79 8.61
N GLU A 138 11.05 -10.08 8.78
CA GLU A 138 10.82 -11.09 7.74
C GLU A 138 9.33 -11.24 7.43
N MET A 139 8.48 -11.28 8.46
CA MET A 139 7.03 -11.38 8.30
C MET A 139 6.47 -10.18 7.53
N GLN A 140 6.93 -8.96 7.84
CA GLN A 140 6.51 -7.74 7.15
C GLN A 140 6.89 -7.76 5.67
N ARG A 141 8.14 -8.14 5.35
CA ARG A 141 8.61 -8.24 3.96
C ARG A 141 7.87 -9.35 3.19
N ILE A 142 7.58 -10.50 3.80
CA ILE A 142 6.77 -11.54 3.17
C ILE A 142 5.35 -11.05 2.87
N CYS A 143 4.72 -10.30 3.78
CA CYS A 143 3.41 -9.69 3.53
C CYS A 143 3.46 -8.69 2.37
N LEU A 144 4.52 -7.89 2.28
CA LEU A 144 4.76 -6.95 1.19
C LEU A 144 4.95 -7.69 -0.14
N ILE A 145 5.85 -8.68 -0.18
CA ILE A 145 6.09 -9.53 -1.36
C ILE A 145 4.77 -10.17 -1.82
N ARG A 146 4.00 -10.76 -0.91
CA ARG A 146 2.69 -11.35 -1.23
C ARG A 146 1.75 -10.38 -1.95
N SER A 147 1.75 -9.11 -1.55
CA SER A 147 0.93 -8.08 -2.18
C SER A 147 1.43 -7.71 -3.59
N LEU A 148 2.75 -7.83 -3.84
CA LEU A 148 3.40 -7.53 -5.10
C LEU A 148 3.36 -8.68 -6.14
N LEU A 149 3.11 -9.92 -5.69
CA LEU A 149 3.07 -11.10 -6.57
C LEU A 149 2.01 -11.00 -7.68
N VAL A 150 0.97 -10.20 -7.47
CA VAL A 150 -0.10 -10.01 -8.45
C VAL A 150 0.14 -8.84 -9.39
N ALA A 151 1.30 -8.20 -9.30
CA ALA A 151 1.70 -7.04 -10.09
C ALA A 151 0.63 -5.92 -10.08
N PRO A 152 0.31 -5.34 -8.90
CA PRO A 152 -0.68 -4.28 -8.80
C PRO A 152 -0.22 -3.01 -9.53
N GLU A 153 -1.16 -2.19 -9.97
CA GLU A 153 -0.89 -0.87 -10.56
C GLU A 153 -0.66 0.18 -9.47
N VAL A 154 -1.33 0.01 -8.33
CA VAL A 154 -1.24 0.87 -7.15
C VAL A 154 -0.97 0.03 -5.91
N LEU A 155 0.05 0.39 -5.15
CA LEU A 155 0.36 -0.21 -3.87
C LEU A 155 0.11 0.80 -2.74
N LEU A 156 -0.76 0.44 -1.83
CA LEU A 156 -1.14 1.22 -0.66
C LEU A 156 -0.39 0.66 0.56
N LEU A 157 0.42 1.49 1.21
CA LEU A 157 1.32 1.10 2.28
C LEU A 157 0.93 1.81 3.59
N ASP A 158 0.38 1.07 4.54
CA ASP A 158 -0.04 1.61 5.82
C ASP A 158 1.05 1.36 6.89
N GLU A 159 1.97 2.31 7.06
CA GLU A 159 3.05 2.29 8.05
C GLU A 159 3.90 0.99 8.06
N VAL A 160 4.13 0.39 6.89
CA VAL A 160 4.74 -0.94 6.74
C VAL A 160 6.18 -1.04 7.27
N THR A 161 6.85 0.08 7.51
CA THR A 161 8.22 0.13 8.05
C THR A 161 8.30 0.53 9.51
N SER A 162 7.16 0.84 10.16
CA SER A 162 7.15 1.43 11.51
C SER A 162 7.71 0.52 12.61
N ALA A 163 7.68 -0.80 12.40
CA ALA A 163 8.18 -1.80 13.35
C ALA A 163 9.51 -2.44 12.90
N LEU A 164 10.13 -1.92 11.83
CA LEU A 164 11.39 -2.42 11.30
C LEU A 164 12.57 -1.64 11.90
N ASP A 165 13.72 -2.32 12.03
CA ASP A 165 15.01 -1.66 12.27
C ASP A 165 15.45 -0.87 11.03
N THR A 166 16.54 -0.14 11.17
CA THR A 166 17.06 0.75 10.11
C THR A 166 17.40 -0.01 8.84
N GLU A 167 18.12 -1.14 8.96
CA GLU A 167 18.57 -1.94 7.82
C GLU A 167 17.39 -2.53 7.04
N ASN A 168 16.43 -3.14 7.75
CA ASN A 168 15.22 -3.68 7.13
C ASN A 168 14.36 -2.58 6.49
N THR A 169 14.31 -1.38 7.10
CA THR A 169 13.62 -0.21 6.54
C THR A 169 14.26 0.20 5.22
N GLU A 170 15.59 0.31 5.17
CA GLU A 170 16.33 0.69 3.96
C GLU A 170 16.10 -0.31 2.82
N TRP A 171 16.16 -1.61 3.08
CA TRP A 171 15.87 -2.64 2.08
C TRP A 171 14.46 -2.53 1.51
N VAL A 172 13.46 -2.28 2.38
CA VAL A 172 12.08 -2.10 1.93
C VAL A 172 11.94 -0.82 1.10
N GLU A 173 12.52 0.30 1.53
CA GLU A 173 12.49 1.56 0.79
C GLU A 173 13.16 1.41 -0.59
N GLN A 174 14.35 0.81 -0.67
CA GLN A 174 15.07 0.58 -1.92
C GLN A 174 14.27 -0.28 -2.89
N GLY A 175 13.74 -1.41 -2.43
CA GLY A 175 12.95 -2.30 -3.27
C GLY A 175 11.66 -1.64 -3.79
N LEU A 176 10.97 -0.87 -2.95
CA LEU A 176 9.79 -0.12 -3.36
C LEU A 176 10.12 0.98 -4.36
N MET A 177 11.22 1.71 -4.17
CA MET A 177 11.65 2.76 -5.09
C MET A 177 12.11 2.19 -6.43
N GLN A 178 12.74 1.01 -6.46
CA GLN A 178 13.04 0.34 -7.71
C GLN A 178 11.75 -0.02 -8.47
N LEU A 179 10.77 -0.63 -7.82
CA LEU A 179 9.48 -0.94 -8.46
C LEU A 179 8.72 0.33 -8.90
N HIS A 180 8.87 1.42 -8.15
CA HIS A 180 8.33 2.72 -8.54
C HIS A 180 8.96 3.23 -9.84
N THR A 181 10.27 3.12 -10.02
CA THR A 181 10.94 3.48 -11.29
C THR A 181 10.50 2.60 -12.47
N GLU A 182 10.00 1.40 -12.19
CA GLU A 182 9.40 0.47 -13.16
C GLU A 182 7.92 0.78 -13.44
N GLY A 183 7.35 1.82 -12.81
CA GLY A 183 6.00 2.32 -13.05
C GLY A 183 4.96 2.00 -11.97
N LEU A 184 5.35 1.36 -10.85
CA LEU A 184 4.43 1.13 -9.72
C LEU A 184 4.03 2.46 -9.08
N THR A 185 2.73 2.70 -8.94
CA THR A 185 2.20 3.85 -8.18
C THR A 185 2.21 3.54 -6.69
N LEU A 186 2.72 4.45 -5.87
CA LEU A 186 2.81 4.29 -4.42
C LEU A 186 1.97 5.33 -3.69
N LEU A 187 1.17 4.88 -2.72
CA LEU A 187 0.50 5.75 -1.76
C LEU A 187 0.81 5.24 -0.36
N GLN A 188 1.64 5.97 0.37
CA GLN A 188 2.22 5.52 1.64
C GLN A 188 1.83 6.41 2.81
N VAL A 189 1.34 5.81 3.90
CA VAL A 189 1.21 6.47 5.20
C VAL A 189 2.50 6.26 5.98
N THR A 190 3.06 7.34 6.53
CA THR A 190 4.22 7.30 7.42
C THR A 190 4.14 8.37 8.50
N HIS A 191 4.72 8.09 9.66
CA HIS A 191 4.97 9.08 10.73
C HIS A 191 6.37 9.68 10.65
N ASN A 192 7.26 9.11 9.83
CA ASN A 192 8.63 9.57 9.68
C ASN A 192 8.71 10.60 8.54
N LEU A 193 8.97 11.86 8.90
CA LEU A 193 9.05 12.96 7.93
C LEU A 193 10.23 12.80 6.97
N ASP A 194 11.37 12.27 7.42
CA ASP A 194 12.53 12.04 6.57
C ASP A 194 12.21 10.94 5.53
N GLN A 195 11.53 9.87 5.95
CA GLN A 195 11.01 8.85 5.04
C GLN A 195 10.06 9.47 4.01
N SER A 196 9.17 10.37 4.45
CA SER A 196 8.22 11.00 3.53
C SER A 196 8.91 11.79 2.41
N VAL A 197 10.06 12.38 2.69
CA VAL A 197 10.87 13.10 1.69
C VAL A 197 11.64 12.14 0.79
N ARG A 198 12.18 11.03 1.34
CA ARG A 198 12.92 10.04 0.55
C ARG A 198 12.02 9.30 -0.44
N MET A 199 10.82 8.93 0.02
CA MET A 199 9.90 8.06 -0.72
C MET A 199 8.90 8.82 -1.59
N GLY A 200 8.51 10.06 -1.21
CA GLY A 200 7.45 10.82 -1.86
C GLY A 200 7.95 11.81 -2.91
N GLN A 201 7.25 11.90 -4.02
CA GLN A 201 7.33 13.04 -4.94
C GLN A 201 6.40 14.16 -4.46
N ARG A 202 5.29 13.80 -3.82
CA ARG A 202 4.33 14.73 -3.21
C ARG A 202 3.95 14.24 -1.82
N ARG A 203 3.69 15.19 -0.91
CA ARG A 203 3.26 14.91 0.45
C ARG A 203 1.90 15.53 0.72
N ILE A 204 0.99 14.74 1.25
CA ILE A 204 -0.33 15.17 1.71
C ILE A 204 -0.33 15.16 3.24
N THR A 205 -0.63 16.29 3.87
CA THR A 205 -0.78 16.39 5.32
C THR A 205 -2.25 16.31 5.69
N VAL A 206 -2.62 15.30 6.50
CA VAL A 206 -4.00 15.10 6.98
C VAL A 206 -4.09 15.51 8.45
N LYS A 207 -5.06 16.34 8.77
CA LYS A 207 -5.33 16.80 10.13
C LYS A 207 -6.83 16.88 10.36
N ASP A 208 -7.29 16.34 11.48
CA ASP A 208 -8.70 16.38 11.91
C ASP A 208 -9.69 15.95 10.82
N GLY A 209 -9.34 14.93 10.04
CA GLY A 209 -10.16 14.39 8.96
C GLY A 209 -10.17 15.21 7.66
N HIS A 210 -9.31 16.23 7.53
CA HIS A 210 -9.19 17.08 6.33
C HIS A 210 -7.78 17.04 5.75
N ILE A 211 -7.64 17.35 4.46
CA ILE A 211 -6.34 17.68 3.87
C ILE A 211 -5.97 19.09 4.32
N ALA A 212 -4.94 19.20 5.16
CA ALA A 212 -4.45 20.47 5.67
C ALA A 212 -3.43 21.11 4.74
N ASP A 213 -2.66 20.31 4.00
CA ASP A 213 -1.63 20.76 3.07
C ASP A 213 -1.33 19.70 2.02
N CYS A 214 -0.84 20.13 0.86
CA CYS A 214 -0.39 19.28 -0.23
C CYS A 214 0.81 19.95 -0.90
N GLU A 215 2.01 19.40 -0.70
CA GLU A 215 3.25 19.98 -1.23
C GLU A 215 3.96 19.03 -2.20
N VAL A 216 4.58 19.58 -3.22
CA VAL A 216 5.48 18.87 -4.14
C VAL A 216 6.89 18.85 -3.51
N LEU A 217 7.43 17.65 -3.28
CA LEU A 217 8.74 17.45 -2.65
C LEU A 217 9.86 17.35 -3.68
N ARG A 218 9.55 16.78 -4.86
CA ARG A 218 10.47 16.67 -6.00
C ARG A 218 9.68 16.99 -7.26
N GLY A 219 10.26 17.80 -8.13
CA GLY A 219 9.72 18.01 -9.48
C GLY A 219 9.69 16.68 -10.25
N GLU A 220 8.89 16.64 -11.32
CA GLU A 220 8.83 15.50 -12.25
C GLU A 220 10.24 15.06 -12.64
N LEU A 221 10.50 13.76 -12.53
CA LEU A 221 11.71 13.11 -13.04
C LEU A 221 11.66 13.03 -14.55
#